data_84d0cd31ab4810312e24468401fb0dc8
#
_entry.id   84d0cd31ab4810312e24468401fb0dc8
#
_cell.length_a   1.000
_cell.length_b   1.000
_cell.length_c   1.000
_cell.angle_alpha   90.00
_cell.angle_beta   90.00
_cell.angle_gamma   90.00
#
_symmetry.space_group_name_H-M   'P 1'
#
loop_
_entity.id
_entity.type
_entity.pdbx_description
1 polymer ?
#
loop_
_entity_poly.entity_id
_entity_poly.type
_entity_poly.pdbx_seq_one_letter_code
_entity_poly.pdbx_strand_id
1 'polypeptide(L)'
;ELLERLGKMEPNMQSDRKANPFLEHLQEEILLSTTRVDNICGLYTSYSLSSSSDCLKMEPFIISLSENKEYIRIGRLNAYGEAQWGMGVTGDPQNFYCMFSENPSPQFTLVTIYLQIPFFRNPRQLRGLYIGLDYNRNPVARRILLIKKSDCTDTEEFLSMESGLIQKEDFTSEQQAYYDYTCQTGDYIKMCTVPSLQMDESDLVKEKTMLSL
;
A
#
# COMPACT_ATOMS: atom_id res chain seq x y z
N GLU A 1 9.97 44.31 -10.88
CA GLU A 1 9.26 44.80 -9.67
C GLU A 1 8.36 43.71 -9.02
N LEU A 2 7.55 42.94 -9.78
CA LEU A 2 6.74 41.85 -9.26
C LEU A 2 7.60 40.64 -8.86
N LEU A 3 8.62 40.29 -9.64
CA LEU A 3 9.57 39.20 -9.36
C LEU A 3 10.53 39.54 -8.22
N GLU A 4 10.89 40.81 -8.04
CA GLU A 4 11.67 41.27 -6.88
C GLU A 4 10.87 41.25 -5.57
N ARG A 5 9.57 41.43 -5.63
CA ARG A 5 8.69 41.29 -4.45
C ARG A 5 8.44 39.83 -4.07
N LEU A 6 8.37 38.92 -5.05
CA LEU A 6 8.27 37.47 -4.82
C LEU A 6 9.54 36.87 -4.23
N GLY A 7 10.71 37.38 -4.61
CA GLY A 7 12.02 36.95 -4.05
C GLY A 7 12.28 37.42 -2.61
N LYS A 8 11.46 38.33 -2.08
CA LYS A 8 11.56 38.80 -0.68
C LYS A 8 10.55 38.13 0.28
N MET A 9 9.72 37.25 -0.24
CA MET A 9 8.84 36.40 0.57
C MET A 9 9.43 34.98 0.69
N GLU A 10 10.69 34.86 1.09
CA GLU A 10 11.10 33.67 1.81
C GLU A 10 10.39 33.71 3.17
N PRO A 11 9.41 32.84 3.42
CA PRO A 11 8.90 32.75 4.76
C PRO A 11 10.06 32.29 5.62
N ASN A 12 10.39 33.09 6.62
CA ASN A 12 11.30 32.73 7.70
C ASN A 12 10.62 31.63 8.52
N MET A 13 10.48 30.44 7.91
CA MET A 13 9.82 29.24 8.48
C MET A 13 10.76 28.45 9.39
N GLN A 14 11.88 29.04 9.82
CA GLN A 14 12.85 28.39 10.70
C GLN A 14 12.68 28.71 12.19
N SER A 15 11.68 29.51 12.60
CA SER A 15 11.44 29.74 14.02
C SER A 15 10.18 29.04 14.50
N ASP A 16 10.34 28.14 15.46
CA ASP A 16 9.31 27.56 16.32
C ASP A 16 8.36 26.48 15.75
N ARG A 17 8.79 25.66 14.80
CA ARG A 17 8.16 24.34 14.69
C ARG A 17 8.57 23.54 15.93
N LYS A 18 7.75 23.56 16.98
CA LYS A 18 7.82 22.52 18.02
C LYS A 18 7.81 21.20 17.27
N ALA A 19 8.88 20.42 17.42
CA ALA A 19 8.98 19.12 16.81
C ALA A 19 7.73 18.32 17.19
N ASN A 20 7.12 17.66 16.20
CA ASN A 20 5.98 16.80 16.48
C ASN A 20 6.52 15.50 17.06
N PRO A 21 6.25 15.16 18.33
CA PRO A 21 6.83 13.98 18.99
C PRO A 21 6.52 12.67 18.24
N PHE A 22 5.38 12.61 17.53
CA PHE A 22 5.04 11.46 16.70
C PHE A 22 5.98 11.32 15.50
N LEU A 23 6.31 12.43 14.84
CA LEU A 23 7.20 12.40 13.68
C LEU A 23 8.63 12.03 14.08
N GLU A 24 9.11 12.53 15.22
CA GLU A 24 10.43 12.16 15.77
C GLU A 24 10.48 10.66 16.08
N HIS A 25 9.50 10.15 16.82
CA HIS A 25 9.41 8.73 17.12
C HIS A 25 9.27 7.87 15.86
N LEU A 26 8.47 8.30 14.88
CA LEU A 26 8.35 7.60 13.61
C LEU A 26 9.68 7.54 12.85
N GLN A 27 10.47 8.62 12.86
CA GLN A 27 11.80 8.62 12.23
C GLN A 27 12.76 7.64 12.90
N GLU A 28 12.74 7.56 14.23
CA GLU A 28 13.52 6.56 14.98
C GLU A 28 13.10 5.14 14.63
N GLU A 29 11.80 4.85 14.60
CA GLU A 29 11.29 3.52 14.24
C GLU A 29 11.56 3.15 12.78
N ILE A 30 11.54 4.10 11.84
CA ILE A 30 11.95 3.88 10.46
C ILE A 30 13.39 3.36 10.40
N LEU A 31 14.30 4.02 11.10
CA LEU A 31 15.71 3.61 11.11
C LEU A 31 15.90 2.25 11.82
N LEU A 32 15.28 2.06 12.98
CA LEU A 32 15.34 0.79 13.71
C LEU A 32 14.76 -0.38 12.91
N SER A 33 13.76 -0.14 12.09
CA SER A 33 13.13 -1.14 11.23
C SER A 33 14.14 -1.79 10.27
N THR A 34 15.14 -1.04 9.81
CA THR A 34 16.16 -1.57 8.88
C THR A 34 16.96 -2.74 9.44
N THR A 35 17.06 -2.85 10.76
CA THR A 35 17.76 -3.94 11.44
C THR A 35 16.89 -5.19 11.68
N ARG A 36 15.60 -5.11 11.38
CA ARG A 36 14.60 -6.15 11.70
C ARG A 36 13.98 -6.82 10.46
N VAL A 37 14.36 -6.40 9.26
CA VAL A 37 13.64 -6.73 8.01
C VAL A 37 14.31 -7.82 7.16
N ASP A 38 15.53 -8.23 7.47
CA ASP A 38 16.34 -9.13 6.62
C ASP A 38 15.60 -10.40 6.18
N ASN A 39 14.79 -10.98 7.07
CA ASN A 39 14.05 -12.22 6.81
C ASN A 39 12.90 -12.07 5.82
N ILE A 40 12.43 -10.84 5.57
CA ILE A 40 11.33 -10.54 4.64
C ILE A 40 11.77 -9.76 3.40
N CYS A 41 13.04 -9.35 3.30
CA CYS A 41 13.55 -8.75 2.07
C CYS A 41 13.43 -9.73 0.90
N GLY A 42 13.09 -9.24 -0.29
CA GLY A 42 12.96 -10.03 -1.50
C GLY A 42 11.88 -9.55 -2.45
N LEU A 43 11.67 -10.34 -3.50
CA LEU A 43 10.64 -10.16 -4.50
C LEU A 43 9.42 -11.03 -4.17
N TYR A 44 8.25 -10.44 -4.34
CA TYR A 44 6.96 -11.08 -4.07
C TYR A 44 6.00 -10.84 -5.23
N THR A 45 5.01 -11.71 -5.34
CA THR A 45 3.77 -11.41 -6.06
C THR A 45 2.66 -11.24 -5.04
N SER A 46 2.00 -10.09 -5.06
CA SER A 46 0.82 -9.82 -4.23
C SER A 46 -0.46 -10.18 -4.97
N TYR A 47 -1.41 -10.74 -4.22
CA TYR A 47 -2.73 -11.14 -4.71
C TYR A 47 -3.81 -10.49 -3.86
N SER A 48 -4.83 -9.95 -4.52
CA SER A 48 -6.02 -9.36 -3.87
C SER A 48 -7.18 -9.29 -4.86
N LEU A 49 -8.40 -9.07 -4.35
CA LEU A 49 -9.55 -8.79 -5.21
C LEU A 49 -9.34 -7.47 -5.98
N SER A 50 -9.69 -7.48 -7.27
CA SER A 50 -9.78 -6.23 -8.04
C SER A 50 -10.92 -5.35 -7.49
N SER A 51 -10.73 -4.02 -7.55
CA SER A 51 -11.78 -3.07 -7.17
C SER A 51 -12.83 -2.83 -8.24
N SER A 52 -12.56 -3.22 -9.48
CA SER A 52 -13.41 -2.95 -10.65
C SER A 52 -14.11 -4.17 -11.22
N SER A 53 -13.65 -5.37 -10.89
CA SER A 53 -14.16 -6.62 -11.47
C SER A 53 -13.92 -7.79 -10.52
N ASP A 54 -14.71 -8.86 -10.69
CA ASP A 54 -14.57 -10.09 -9.91
C ASP A 54 -13.42 -10.97 -10.47
N CYS A 55 -12.21 -10.47 -10.35
CA CYS A 55 -10.99 -11.13 -10.79
C CYS A 55 -9.87 -11.00 -9.76
N LEU A 56 -8.88 -11.87 -9.87
CA LEU A 56 -7.69 -11.85 -9.02
C LEU A 56 -6.70 -10.83 -9.57
N LYS A 57 -6.35 -9.84 -8.76
CA LYS A 57 -5.31 -8.89 -9.06
C LYS A 57 -3.96 -9.46 -8.66
N MET A 58 -3.02 -9.47 -9.60
CA MET A 58 -1.65 -9.93 -9.44
C MET A 58 -0.69 -8.76 -9.64
N GLU A 59 0.06 -8.41 -8.60
CA GLU A 59 0.96 -7.26 -8.60
C GLU A 59 2.31 -7.64 -8.00
N PRO A 60 3.43 -7.45 -8.74
CA PRO A 60 4.77 -7.57 -8.18
C PRO A 60 4.97 -6.62 -6.98
N PHE A 61 5.73 -7.08 -6.02
CA PHE A 61 6.05 -6.35 -4.82
C PHE A 61 7.51 -6.60 -4.41
N ILE A 62 8.25 -5.56 -4.05
CA ILE A 62 9.62 -5.66 -3.56
C ILE A 62 9.71 -5.07 -2.15
N ILE A 63 10.45 -5.76 -1.29
CA ILE A 63 10.88 -5.28 0.03
C ILE A 63 12.39 -5.30 0.02
N SER A 64 13.02 -4.14 0.19
CA SER A 64 14.48 -3.98 0.17
C SER A 64 14.91 -2.89 1.14
N LEU A 65 16.19 -2.83 1.46
CA LEU A 65 16.77 -1.67 2.12
C LEU A 65 17.04 -0.56 1.08
N SER A 66 16.92 0.70 1.49
CA SER A 66 17.43 1.84 0.71
C SER A 66 18.95 1.71 0.55
N GLU A 67 19.53 2.37 -0.47
CA GLU A 67 20.97 2.30 -0.77
C GLU A 67 21.85 2.67 0.44
N ASN A 68 21.44 3.69 1.19
CA ASN A 68 22.11 4.15 2.40
C ASN A 68 21.66 3.41 3.68
N LYS A 69 20.72 2.45 3.58
CA LYS A 69 20.15 1.68 4.69
C LYS A 69 19.46 2.52 5.76
N GLU A 70 18.94 3.66 5.40
CA GLU A 70 18.22 4.56 6.34
C GLU A 70 16.75 4.22 6.49
N TYR A 71 16.17 3.50 5.52
CA TYR A 71 14.77 3.06 5.59
C TYR A 71 14.56 1.78 4.77
N ILE A 72 13.46 1.11 5.04
CA ILE A 72 13.00 -0.01 4.21
C ILE A 72 12.27 0.57 3.00
N ARG A 73 12.82 0.32 1.82
CA ARG A 73 12.19 0.68 0.55
C ARG A 73 11.22 -0.42 0.15
N ILE A 74 10.01 -0.04 -0.20
CA ILE A 74 9.03 -0.93 -0.83
C ILE A 74 8.69 -0.43 -2.23
N GLY A 75 8.37 -1.35 -3.11
CA GLY A 75 7.88 -1.08 -4.46
C GLY A 75 6.72 -2.00 -4.80
N ARG A 76 5.78 -1.50 -5.59
CA ARG A 76 4.67 -2.26 -6.16
C ARG A 76 4.53 -1.89 -7.64
N LEU A 77 4.35 -2.89 -8.50
CA LEU A 77 3.80 -2.66 -9.84
C LEU A 77 2.29 -2.84 -9.74
N ASN A 78 1.53 -1.81 -10.09
CA ASN A 78 0.08 -1.94 -10.15
C ASN A 78 -0.35 -2.88 -11.30
N ALA A 79 -1.62 -3.24 -11.37
CA ALA A 79 -2.13 -4.15 -12.40
C ALA A 79 -1.94 -3.64 -13.85
N TYR A 80 -1.53 -2.41 -14.03
CA TYR A 80 -1.22 -1.79 -15.33
C TYR A 80 0.29 -1.67 -15.59
N GLY A 81 1.14 -2.21 -14.72
CA GLY A 81 2.60 -2.19 -14.84
C GLY A 81 3.28 -0.90 -14.38
N GLU A 82 2.56 0.02 -13.73
CA GLU A 82 3.16 1.25 -13.22
C GLU A 82 3.80 1.04 -11.85
N ALA A 83 5.05 1.47 -11.71
CA ALA A 83 5.79 1.37 -10.47
C ALA A 83 5.37 2.43 -9.44
N GLN A 84 5.07 2.00 -8.24
CA GLN A 84 4.76 2.82 -7.09
C GLN A 84 5.76 2.53 -5.98
N TRP A 85 6.38 3.57 -5.45
CA TRP A 85 7.42 3.45 -4.43
C TRP A 85 6.97 4.03 -3.09
N GLY A 86 7.49 3.45 -2.03
CA GLY A 86 7.16 3.86 -0.68
C GLY A 86 8.16 3.36 0.36
N MET A 87 7.72 3.35 1.60
CA MET A 87 8.53 2.96 2.73
C MET A 87 7.81 1.93 3.60
N GLY A 88 8.60 1.08 4.25
CA GLY A 88 8.15 0.11 5.24
C GLY A 88 8.63 0.45 6.64
N VAL A 89 7.84 0.07 7.63
CA VAL A 89 8.18 0.19 9.06
C VAL A 89 7.79 -1.09 9.78
N THR A 90 8.63 -1.57 10.69
CA THR A 90 8.31 -2.69 11.58
C THR A 90 8.69 -2.34 13.01
N GLY A 91 7.69 -2.17 13.89
CA GLY A 91 7.91 -1.95 15.32
C GLY A 91 8.19 -3.24 16.09
N ASP A 92 7.78 -4.39 15.54
CA ASP A 92 7.94 -5.71 16.12
C ASP A 92 8.19 -6.78 15.04
N PRO A 93 8.67 -8.00 15.41
CA PRO A 93 9.00 -9.03 14.43
C PRO A 93 7.79 -9.67 13.72
N GLN A 94 6.57 -9.33 14.07
CA GLN A 94 5.35 -9.95 13.55
C GLN A 94 4.53 -9.04 12.64
N ASN A 95 4.79 -7.71 12.66
CA ASN A 95 4.00 -6.74 11.92
C ASN A 95 4.89 -5.86 11.03
N PHE A 96 4.46 -5.68 9.80
CA PHE A 96 5.11 -4.84 8.82
C PHE A 96 4.09 -3.88 8.19
N TYR A 97 4.37 -2.61 8.27
CA TYR A 97 3.53 -1.52 7.77
C TYR A 97 4.15 -0.93 6.51
N CYS A 98 3.43 -0.95 5.42
CA CYS A 98 3.84 -0.34 4.15
C CYS A 98 3.04 0.93 3.90
N MET A 99 3.71 1.96 3.45
CA MET A 99 3.10 3.24 3.08
C MET A 99 3.65 3.70 1.74
N PHE A 100 2.77 4.02 0.79
CA PHE A 100 3.16 4.60 -0.50
C PHE A 100 2.06 5.49 -1.07
N SER A 101 2.45 6.37 -2.00
CA SER A 101 1.51 7.19 -2.75
C SER A 101 1.22 6.53 -4.09
N GLU A 102 -0.04 6.41 -4.46
CA GLU A 102 -0.43 5.87 -5.78
C GLU A 102 -0.16 6.84 -6.92
N ASN A 103 -0.17 8.15 -6.65
CA ASN A 103 0.02 9.17 -7.68
C ASN A 103 1.12 10.15 -7.29
N PRO A 104 2.14 10.34 -8.14
CA PRO A 104 3.23 11.27 -7.85
C PRO A 104 2.81 12.75 -7.96
N SER A 105 1.66 13.10 -8.56
CA SER A 105 1.20 14.49 -8.73
C SER A 105 -0.17 14.57 -9.44
N PRO A 106 -0.99 15.60 -9.22
CA PRO A 106 -0.93 16.66 -8.20
C PRO A 106 -1.62 16.28 -6.88
N GLN A 107 -2.21 15.07 -6.80
CA GLN A 107 -3.01 14.65 -5.65
C GLN A 107 -2.27 13.58 -4.87
N PHE A 108 -2.01 13.87 -3.60
CA PHE A 108 -1.45 12.88 -2.68
C PHE A 108 -2.52 11.85 -2.34
N THR A 109 -2.25 10.57 -2.65
CA THR A 109 -3.11 9.44 -2.29
C THR A 109 -2.28 8.44 -1.49
N LEU A 110 -2.53 8.38 -0.20
CA LEU A 110 -1.83 7.44 0.68
C LEU A 110 -2.49 6.07 0.61
N VAL A 111 -1.69 5.07 0.33
CA VAL A 111 -2.03 3.65 0.49
C VAL A 111 -1.24 3.10 1.66
N THR A 112 -1.92 2.32 2.49
CA THR A 112 -1.28 1.58 3.57
C THR A 112 -1.58 0.09 3.45
N ILE A 113 -0.56 -0.74 3.72
CA ILE A 113 -0.73 -2.19 3.81
C ILE A 113 -0.18 -2.62 5.17
N TYR A 114 -1.00 -3.31 5.93
CA TYR A 114 -0.61 -3.92 7.20
C TYR A 114 -0.41 -5.41 6.97
N LEU A 115 0.82 -5.89 7.11
CA LEU A 115 1.19 -7.28 6.89
C LEU A 115 1.55 -7.95 8.22
N GLN A 116 1.03 -9.16 8.40
CA GLN A 116 1.48 -10.08 9.43
C GLN A 116 2.66 -10.89 8.89
N ILE A 117 3.75 -10.89 9.64
CA ILE A 117 4.92 -11.74 9.39
C ILE A 117 4.72 -13.03 10.19
N PRO A 118 4.64 -14.21 9.53
CA PRO A 118 4.59 -15.49 10.24
C PRO A 118 5.85 -15.70 11.07
N PHE A 119 5.70 -16.37 12.21
CA PHE A 119 6.80 -16.67 13.13
C PHE A 119 7.73 -17.78 12.58
N PHE A 120 8.24 -17.57 11.34
CA PHE A 120 9.21 -18.46 10.70
C PHE A 120 10.46 -17.69 10.33
N ARG A 121 11.60 -18.38 10.35
CA ARG A 121 12.90 -17.76 10.02
C ARG A 121 12.91 -17.13 8.62
N ASN A 122 12.29 -17.80 7.64
CA ASN A 122 12.20 -17.35 6.25
C ASN A 122 10.73 -17.48 5.78
N PRO A 123 9.87 -16.51 6.05
CA PRO A 123 8.49 -16.59 5.64
C PRO A 123 8.38 -16.53 4.11
N ARG A 124 7.64 -17.49 3.53
CA ARG A 124 7.38 -17.52 2.09
C ARG A 124 6.09 -16.80 1.72
N GLN A 125 5.30 -16.42 2.71
CA GLN A 125 4.07 -15.65 2.50
C GLN A 125 3.88 -14.63 3.61
N LEU A 126 3.36 -13.47 3.24
CA LEU A 126 2.90 -12.43 4.17
C LEU A 126 1.42 -12.20 3.90
N ARG A 127 0.64 -11.98 4.95
CA ARG A 127 -0.82 -11.79 4.87
C ARG A 127 -1.21 -10.49 5.55
N GLY A 128 -2.22 -9.81 5.03
CA GLY A 128 -2.63 -8.59 5.67
C GLY A 128 -3.82 -7.90 5.03
N LEU A 129 -3.91 -6.61 5.30
CA LEU A 129 -4.95 -5.72 4.81
C LEU A 129 -4.34 -4.59 4.00
N TYR A 130 -4.89 -4.39 2.81
CA TYR A 130 -4.69 -3.21 2.00
C TYR A 130 -5.77 -2.18 2.36
N ILE A 131 -5.37 -0.95 2.58
CA ILE A 131 -6.26 0.19 2.83
C ILE A 131 -5.87 1.30 1.86
N GLY A 132 -6.82 1.74 1.07
CA GLY A 132 -6.58 2.74 0.03
C GLY A 132 -7.88 3.25 -0.58
N LEU A 133 -7.82 3.70 -1.82
CA LEU A 133 -8.98 4.14 -2.58
C LEU A 133 -9.24 3.18 -3.74
N ASP A 134 -10.50 3.01 -4.12
CA ASP A 134 -10.86 2.37 -5.38
C ASP A 134 -10.73 3.36 -6.56
N TYR A 135 -11.04 2.88 -7.78
CA TYR A 135 -11.01 3.72 -8.99
C TYR A 135 -11.92 4.96 -8.88
N ASN A 136 -13.03 4.84 -8.15
CA ASN A 136 -13.99 5.92 -7.91
C ASN A 136 -13.64 6.76 -6.67
N ARG A 137 -12.43 6.57 -6.10
CA ARG A 137 -11.93 7.26 -4.91
C ARG A 137 -12.69 6.95 -3.61
N ASN A 138 -13.43 5.87 -3.56
CA ASN A 138 -14.05 5.42 -2.32
C ASN A 138 -13.02 4.72 -1.44
N PRO A 139 -12.98 5.00 -0.13
CA PRO A 139 -12.17 4.24 0.80
C PRO A 139 -12.52 2.75 0.78
N VAL A 140 -11.50 1.92 0.68
CA VAL A 140 -11.63 0.46 0.66
C VAL A 140 -10.61 -0.18 1.58
N ALA A 141 -11.03 -1.29 2.20
CA ALA A 141 -10.14 -2.20 2.89
C ALA A 141 -10.38 -3.61 2.34
N ARG A 142 -9.30 -4.36 2.08
CA ARG A 142 -9.37 -5.72 1.53
C ARG A 142 -8.19 -6.57 1.98
N ARG A 143 -8.36 -7.88 1.98
CA ARG A 143 -7.24 -8.79 2.19
C ARG A 143 -6.22 -8.69 1.08
N ILE A 144 -4.96 -8.87 1.45
CA ILE A 144 -3.84 -9.01 0.54
C ILE A 144 -2.96 -10.18 0.98
N LEU A 145 -2.45 -10.91 0.02
CA LEU A 145 -1.54 -12.02 0.20
C LEU A 145 -0.28 -11.77 -0.64
N LEU A 146 0.89 -11.78 -0.02
CA LEU A 146 2.17 -11.70 -0.71
C LEU A 146 2.84 -13.08 -0.71
N ILE A 147 3.20 -13.57 -1.87
CA ILE A 147 3.92 -14.85 -2.06
C ILE A 147 5.34 -14.55 -2.51
N LYS A 148 6.32 -14.96 -1.72
CA LYS A 148 7.75 -14.74 -2.00
C LYS A 148 8.17 -15.53 -3.22
N LYS A 149 8.80 -14.86 -4.17
CA LYS A 149 9.33 -15.45 -5.42
C LYS A 149 10.84 -15.65 -5.33
N SER A 150 11.55 -14.68 -4.72
CA SER A 150 12.99 -14.68 -4.65
C SER A 150 13.47 -13.89 -3.42
N ASP A 151 14.65 -14.20 -2.90
CA ASP A 151 15.37 -13.38 -1.91
C ASP A 151 16.14 -12.22 -2.57
N CYS A 152 16.12 -12.14 -3.90
CA CYS A 152 16.68 -11.03 -4.66
C CYS A 152 15.97 -9.71 -4.32
N THR A 153 16.72 -8.62 -4.26
CA THR A 153 16.22 -7.27 -4.03
C THR A 153 16.56 -6.32 -5.17
N ASP A 154 16.85 -6.90 -6.35
CA ASP A 154 17.21 -6.15 -7.53
C ASP A 154 15.99 -5.44 -8.12
N THR A 155 16.18 -4.16 -8.46
CA THR A 155 15.11 -3.30 -8.96
C THR A 155 14.76 -3.61 -10.41
N GLU A 156 15.72 -4.02 -11.24
CA GLU A 156 15.47 -4.35 -12.66
C GLU A 156 14.70 -5.65 -12.76
N GLU A 157 15.07 -6.66 -11.93
CA GLU A 157 14.31 -7.90 -11.84
C GLU A 157 12.86 -7.63 -11.40
N PHE A 158 12.69 -6.80 -10.36
CA PHE A 158 11.35 -6.37 -9.92
C PHE A 158 10.53 -5.72 -11.03
N LEU A 159 11.11 -4.77 -11.77
CA LEU A 159 10.42 -4.06 -12.85
C LEU A 159 10.09 -4.95 -14.06
N SER A 160 10.80 -6.07 -14.21
CA SER A 160 10.55 -7.07 -15.28
C SER A 160 9.45 -8.07 -14.94
N MET A 161 8.98 -8.10 -13.67
CA MET A 161 7.95 -9.04 -13.25
C MET A 161 6.60 -8.72 -13.87
N GLU A 162 5.83 -9.76 -14.18
CA GLU A 162 4.51 -9.64 -14.77
C GLU A 162 3.46 -9.17 -13.75
N SER A 163 2.63 -8.20 -14.13
CA SER A 163 1.46 -7.73 -13.39
C SER A 163 0.20 -7.81 -14.22
N GLY A 164 -0.98 -7.90 -13.58
CA GLY A 164 -2.22 -7.92 -14.33
C GLY A 164 -3.45 -8.35 -13.52
N LEU A 165 -4.52 -8.54 -14.26
CA LEU A 165 -5.81 -9.06 -13.76
C LEU A 165 -6.02 -10.44 -14.36
N ILE A 166 -6.24 -11.44 -13.52
CA ILE A 166 -6.45 -12.84 -13.93
C ILE A 166 -7.94 -13.13 -13.77
N GLN A 167 -8.58 -13.56 -14.86
CA GLN A 167 -9.98 -13.96 -14.88
C GLN A 167 -10.15 -15.35 -14.24
N LYS A 168 -11.32 -15.64 -13.68
CA LYS A 168 -11.60 -16.90 -13.00
C LYS A 168 -11.40 -18.14 -13.88
N GLU A 169 -11.70 -18.00 -15.16
CA GLU A 169 -11.59 -19.06 -16.16
C GLU A 169 -10.13 -19.46 -16.41
N ASP A 170 -9.18 -18.56 -16.12
CA ASP A 170 -7.75 -18.75 -16.38
C ASP A 170 -6.97 -19.15 -15.11
N PHE A 171 -7.64 -19.36 -13.97
CA PHE A 171 -6.96 -19.66 -12.73
C PHE A 171 -6.24 -21.01 -12.77
N THR A 172 -4.98 -21.00 -12.33
CA THR A 172 -4.32 -22.22 -11.86
C THR A 172 -4.92 -22.64 -10.52
N SER A 173 -4.62 -23.87 -10.07
CA SER A 173 -5.07 -24.37 -8.76
C SER A 173 -4.55 -23.49 -7.60
N GLU A 174 -3.33 -22.96 -7.73
CA GLU A 174 -2.77 -22.03 -6.73
C GLU A 174 -3.50 -20.68 -6.74
N GLN A 175 -3.76 -20.14 -7.92
CA GLN A 175 -4.47 -18.87 -8.08
C GLN A 175 -5.91 -18.96 -7.58
N GLN A 176 -6.57 -20.11 -7.77
CA GLN A 176 -7.88 -20.39 -7.18
C GLN A 176 -7.80 -20.33 -5.64
N ALA A 177 -6.80 -20.96 -5.03
CA ALA A 177 -6.61 -20.90 -3.58
C ALA A 177 -6.31 -19.48 -3.08
N TYR A 178 -5.53 -18.68 -3.84
CA TYR A 178 -5.28 -17.26 -3.50
C TYR A 178 -6.54 -16.41 -3.63
N TYR A 179 -7.35 -16.66 -4.65
CA TYR A 179 -8.63 -16.02 -4.84
C TYR A 179 -9.59 -16.36 -3.69
N ASP A 180 -9.72 -17.64 -3.36
CA ASP A 180 -10.59 -18.11 -2.25
C ASP A 180 -10.18 -17.47 -0.91
N TYR A 181 -8.89 -17.23 -0.70
CA TYR A 181 -8.40 -16.56 0.50
C TYR A 181 -8.63 -15.04 0.50
N THR A 182 -8.37 -14.35 -0.63
CA THR A 182 -8.35 -12.87 -0.69
C THR A 182 -9.66 -12.26 -1.13
N CYS A 183 -10.57 -13.04 -1.71
CA CYS A 183 -11.79 -12.54 -2.34
C CYS A 183 -13.09 -13.07 -1.71
N GLN A 184 -13.04 -13.46 -0.43
CA GLN A 184 -14.21 -13.96 0.28
C GLN A 184 -15.27 -12.87 0.46
N THR A 185 -16.53 -13.26 0.40
CA THR A 185 -17.64 -12.35 0.68
C THR A 185 -17.53 -11.79 2.09
N GLY A 186 -17.60 -10.46 2.22
CA GLY A 186 -17.47 -9.76 3.50
C GLY A 186 -16.04 -9.33 3.87
N ASP A 187 -15.03 -9.78 3.13
CA ASP A 187 -13.63 -9.36 3.35
C ASP A 187 -13.25 -8.06 2.63
N TYR A 188 -14.16 -7.54 1.83
CA TYR A 188 -14.00 -6.28 1.11
C TYR A 188 -14.97 -5.25 1.69
N ILE A 189 -14.40 -4.27 2.36
CA ILE A 189 -15.16 -3.15 2.94
C ILE A 189 -15.02 -1.96 2.01
N LYS A 190 -16.16 -1.40 1.60
CA LYS A 190 -16.25 -0.23 0.77
C LYS A 190 -17.24 0.75 1.41
N MET A 191 -16.85 2.02 1.47
CA MET A 191 -17.68 3.04 2.11
C MET A 191 -18.94 3.36 1.31
N CYS A 192 -18.86 3.41 -0.02
CA CYS A 192 -20.00 3.66 -0.91
C CYS A 192 -20.46 2.38 -1.61
N THR A 193 -21.76 2.21 -1.78
CA THR A 193 -22.37 0.99 -2.33
C THR A 193 -22.40 0.95 -3.86
N VAL A 194 -22.20 2.09 -4.53
CA VAL A 194 -22.21 2.20 -5.99
C VAL A 194 -20.87 2.73 -6.51
N PRO A 195 -20.43 2.30 -7.71
CA PRO A 195 -19.23 2.83 -8.37
C PRO A 195 -19.53 4.25 -8.89
N SER A 196 -19.35 5.24 -8.03
CA SER A 196 -19.54 6.65 -8.32
C SER A 196 -18.29 7.42 -7.94
N LEU A 197 -18.01 8.51 -8.66
CA LEU A 197 -16.93 9.45 -8.32
C LEU A 197 -17.22 10.23 -7.03
N GLN A 198 -18.46 10.21 -6.58
CA GLN A 198 -18.93 10.88 -5.37
C GLN A 198 -19.94 9.97 -4.66
N MET A 199 -20.18 10.23 -3.39
CA MET A 199 -21.29 9.62 -2.66
C MET A 199 -22.59 9.89 -3.41
N ASP A 200 -23.41 8.87 -3.60
CA ASP A 200 -24.71 9.02 -4.24
C ASP A 200 -25.80 9.47 -3.24
N GLU A 201 -27.01 9.75 -3.77
CA GLU A 201 -28.13 10.18 -2.93
C GLU A 201 -28.50 9.13 -1.87
N SER A 202 -28.33 7.83 -2.14
CA SER A 202 -28.63 6.78 -1.19
C SER A 202 -27.67 6.76 -0.02
N ASP A 203 -26.40 7.03 -0.26
CA ASP A 203 -25.38 7.16 0.78
C ASP A 203 -25.65 8.41 1.63
N LEU A 204 -26.03 9.54 0.99
CA LEU A 204 -26.39 10.77 1.70
C LEU A 204 -27.67 10.61 2.54
N VAL A 205 -28.64 9.83 2.08
CA VAL A 205 -29.86 9.53 2.87
C VAL A 205 -29.51 8.69 4.10
N LYS A 206 -28.65 7.67 3.97
CA LYS A 206 -28.19 6.86 5.09
C LYS A 206 -27.44 7.73 6.10
N GLU A 207 -26.54 8.59 5.65
CA GLU A 207 -25.79 9.51 6.50
C GLU A 207 -26.71 10.46 7.26
N LYS A 208 -27.68 11.08 6.58
CA LYS A 208 -28.68 11.93 7.22
C LYS A 208 -29.50 11.17 8.27
N THR A 209 -29.85 9.91 7.99
CA THR A 209 -30.58 9.07 8.95
C THR A 209 -29.76 8.79 10.19
N MET A 210 -28.45 8.56 10.05
CA MET A 210 -27.56 8.37 11.19
C MET A 210 -27.34 9.64 12.01
N LEU A 211 -27.30 10.81 11.34
CA LEU A 211 -27.09 12.10 12.00
C LEU A 211 -28.38 12.70 12.63
N SER A 212 -29.54 12.17 12.28
CA SER A 212 -30.84 12.61 12.84
C SER A 212 -31.27 11.77 14.05
N LEU A 213 -30.42 10.90 14.55
CA LEU A 213 -30.58 10.16 15.80
C LEU A 213 -29.91 10.95 16.97
#